data_51a9b0a919ba9078c903b927e35d71c5
#
_entry.id   51a9b0a919ba9078c903b927e35d71c5
#
_cell.length_a   1.000
_cell.length_b   1.000
_cell.length_c   1.000
_cell.angle_alpha   90.00
_cell.angle_beta   90.00
_cell.angle_gamma   90.00
#
_symmetry.space_group_name_H-M   'P 1'
#
loop_
_entity.id
_entity.type
_entity.pdbx_description
1 polymer ?
#
loop_
_entity_poly.entity_id
_entity_poly.type
_entity_poly.pdbx_seq_one_letter_code
_entity_poly.pdbx_strand_id
1 'polypeptide(L)'
;ATGEFNEHGNDSWGYPQRGFDYITRDQFGYNYAIKDELFRTKDRDKYQRLIIKCAANDNYPFAYGGSGAHIRDSYIQSLSQVADLRMDERSFEPCILFLNGEYWGLYEIREKVDDNDFTDYYYDQDSVEFLKTWGGTWADVLGDNQTENSVFNSWDEIREFITTNDMSNEDNYNYAKSIYNMGSLIDYFILNTYVVNADWLNWNTAWWHGLREEGEKKKWRYVLWDMDNTFDHGANYTDIPSQDVNADPCDPESIGDTGGQGHIPIWNALLNNDEFFADYINRWTDLSNNYFSCEFLISHLDSLINLIEPEMPRQINRWGGNYNTWQSNVNDMRDFIEERCEIINSGILDCYEDEYDIEGPYSVSINIEPPLSGMVDMNNYPINNYPFNGSYFGG
;
A
#
# COMPACT_ATOMS: atom_id res chain seq x y z
N ALA A 1 -10.73 -24.95 9.96
CA ALA A 1 -11.99 -24.62 9.30
C ALA A 1 -12.09 -25.35 7.96
N THR A 2 -13.30 -25.55 7.45
CA THR A 2 -13.55 -26.13 6.14
C THR A 2 -14.19 -25.07 5.26
N GLY A 3 -13.79 -25.01 4.00
CA GLY A 3 -14.27 -23.98 3.10
C GLY A 3 -14.10 -24.34 1.64
N GLU A 4 -14.30 -23.33 0.80
CA GLU A 4 -14.14 -23.40 -0.65
C GLU A 4 -12.85 -22.68 -1.06
N PHE A 5 -12.20 -23.20 -2.08
CA PHE A 5 -11.10 -22.56 -2.77
C PHE A 5 -11.51 -22.19 -4.18
N ASN A 6 -11.25 -20.94 -4.55
CA ASN A 6 -11.35 -20.46 -5.93
C ASN A 6 -9.98 -19.90 -6.34
N GLU A 7 -9.69 -19.87 -7.62
CA GLU A 7 -8.48 -19.22 -8.13
C GLU A 7 -8.52 -17.71 -7.82
N HIS A 8 -7.41 -17.17 -7.36
CA HIS A 8 -7.20 -15.75 -7.07
C HIS A 8 -6.12 -15.17 -7.97
N GLY A 9 -6.31 -13.93 -8.41
CA GLY A 9 -5.40 -13.22 -9.31
C GLY A 9 -6.00 -13.11 -10.71
N ASN A 10 -5.21 -12.65 -11.66
CA ASN A 10 -5.56 -12.59 -13.07
C ASN A 10 -4.38 -13.09 -13.93
N ASP A 11 -3.36 -12.29 -14.17
CA ASP A 11 -2.19 -12.67 -14.97
C ASP A 11 -1.42 -13.84 -14.33
N SER A 12 -1.37 -13.88 -13.01
CA SER A 12 -0.75 -14.97 -12.24
C SER A 12 -1.41 -16.36 -12.46
N TRP A 13 -2.60 -16.42 -13.09
CA TRP A 13 -3.18 -17.70 -13.55
C TRP A 13 -2.36 -18.38 -14.64
N GLY A 14 -1.52 -17.62 -15.35
CA GLY A 14 -0.57 -18.16 -16.30
C GLY A 14 0.55 -18.98 -15.66
N TYR A 15 0.79 -18.81 -14.35
CA TYR A 15 1.84 -19.54 -13.64
C TYR A 15 1.36 -20.90 -13.14
N PRO A 16 2.25 -21.90 -13.06
CA PRO A 16 1.92 -23.21 -12.47
C PRO A 16 1.56 -23.13 -10.97
N GLN A 17 2.19 -22.23 -10.24
CA GLN A 17 1.89 -21.94 -8.84
C GLN A 17 0.92 -20.76 -8.77
N ARG A 18 -0.36 -21.03 -8.45
CA ARG A 18 -1.45 -20.07 -8.47
C ARG A 18 -1.89 -19.65 -7.07
N GLY A 19 -2.45 -18.45 -6.95
CA GLY A 19 -3.12 -18.00 -5.75
C GLY A 19 -4.55 -18.51 -5.64
N PHE A 20 -5.12 -18.44 -4.44
CA PHE A 20 -6.49 -18.87 -4.15
C PHE A 20 -7.21 -17.89 -3.24
N ASP A 21 -8.50 -17.70 -3.48
CA ASP A 21 -9.46 -17.22 -2.48
C ASP A 21 -9.94 -18.41 -1.64
N TYR A 22 -9.88 -18.27 -0.31
CA TYR A 22 -10.43 -19.24 0.61
C TYR A 22 -11.62 -18.65 1.34
N ILE A 23 -12.75 -19.35 1.31
CA ILE A 23 -14.00 -18.92 1.94
C ILE A 23 -14.49 -20.03 2.86
N THR A 24 -14.60 -19.75 4.16
CA THR A 24 -15.22 -20.69 5.09
C THR A 24 -16.73 -20.80 4.85
N ARG A 25 -17.26 -22.02 4.97
CA ARG A 25 -18.68 -22.29 4.74
C ARG A 25 -19.23 -23.16 5.86
N ASP A 26 -20.31 -22.70 6.51
CA ASP A 26 -21.04 -23.41 7.54
C ASP A 26 -21.70 -24.71 7.04
N GLN A 27 -22.05 -24.77 5.75
CA GLN A 27 -22.58 -25.97 5.09
C GLN A 27 -21.65 -27.20 5.17
N PHE A 28 -20.37 -26.99 5.44
CA PHE A 28 -19.39 -28.07 5.63
C PHE A 28 -19.25 -28.52 7.09
N GLY A 29 -20.15 -28.09 7.97
CA GLY A 29 -20.28 -28.60 9.32
C GLY A 29 -19.40 -27.94 10.39
N TYR A 30 -18.79 -26.78 10.06
CA TYR A 30 -17.99 -25.98 10.98
C TYR A 30 -18.55 -24.56 11.10
N ASN A 31 -17.81 -23.71 11.82
CA ASN A 31 -18.14 -22.30 11.89
C ASN A 31 -18.04 -21.64 10.49
N TYR A 32 -18.83 -20.61 10.28
CA TYR A 32 -18.80 -19.76 9.08
C TYR A 32 -17.50 -18.91 8.96
N ALA A 33 -16.63 -18.96 9.97
CA ALA A 33 -15.36 -18.24 10.00
C ALA A 33 -14.25 -19.10 10.65
N ILE A 34 -13.01 -18.86 10.29
CA ILE A 34 -11.86 -19.28 11.08
C ILE A 34 -11.87 -18.42 12.34
N LYS A 35 -11.70 -19.05 13.50
CA LYS A 35 -11.64 -18.38 14.81
C LYS A 35 -10.28 -18.65 15.42
N ASP A 36 -9.32 -17.83 15.05
CA ASP A 36 -7.94 -17.90 15.54
C ASP A 36 -7.23 -16.59 15.16
N GLU A 37 -6.26 -16.15 15.93
CA GLU A 37 -5.36 -15.06 15.59
C GLU A 37 -4.38 -15.56 14.49
N LEU A 38 -4.62 -15.18 13.24
CA LEU A 38 -3.81 -15.64 12.11
C LEU A 38 -2.62 -14.74 11.81
N PHE A 39 -2.72 -13.46 12.15
CA PHE A 39 -1.70 -12.45 11.83
C PHE A 39 -1.06 -11.91 13.09
N ARG A 40 0.26 -11.98 13.18
CA ARG A 40 1.03 -11.48 14.34
C ARG A 40 0.89 -9.98 14.59
N THR A 41 0.43 -9.24 13.60
CA THR A 41 0.35 -7.78 13.62
C THR A 41 -1.06 -7.24 13.87
N LYS A 42 -2.06 -8.11 14.04
CA LYS A 42 -3.48 -7.75 14.25
C LYS A 42 -4.11 -8.65 15.32
N ASP A 43 -4.96 -8.04 16.12
CA ASP A 43 -5.74 -8.75 17.15
C ASP A 43 -7.01 -9.40 16.61
N ARG A 44 -7.21 -9.37 15.28
CA ARG A 44 -8.37 -9.99 14.65
C ARG A 44 -8.30 -11.51 14.80
N ASP A 45 -9.39 -12.08 15.29
CA ASP A 45 -9.52 -13.52 15.59
C ASP A 45 -10.61 -14.23 14.78
N LYS A 46 -11.20 -13.54 13.76
CA LYS A 46 -12.34 -14.07 13.01
C LYS A 46 -12.27 -13.69 11.54
N TYR A 47 -12.18 -14.72 10.68
CA TYR A 47 -12.00 -14.55 9.25
C TYR A 47 -12.94 -15.46 8.48
N GLN A 48 -13.85 -14.88 7.70
CA GLN A 48 -14.70 -15.64 6.77
C GLN A 48 -13.97 -15.91 5.46
N ARG A 49 -13.23 -14.93 4.98
CA ARG A 49 -12.47 -15.00 3.72
C ARG A 49 -11.01 -14.64 3.92
N LEU A 50 -10.16 -15.35 3.20
CA LEU A 50 -8.71 -15.12 3.16
C LEU A 50 -8.23 -15.27 1.72
N ILE A 51 -7.11 -14.64 1.41
CA ILE A 51 -6.36 -14.86 0.19
C ILE A 51 -5.17 -15.74 0.54
N ILE A 52 -4.92 -16.76 -0.28
CA ILE A 52 -3.71 -17.59 -0.23
C ILE A 52 -2.90 -17.23 -1.46
N LYS A 53 -1.95 -16.31 -1.30
CA LYS A 53 -1.16 -15.71 -2.40
C LYS A 53 0.21 -16.37 -2.51
N CYS A 54 0.75 -16.44 -3.72
CA CYS A 54 2.09 -16.99 -4.01
C CYS A 54 2.99 -15.94 -4.66
N ALA A 55 3.02 -14.74 -4.10
CA ALA A 55 3.77 -13.57 -4.58
C ALA A 55 3.43 -13.06 -6.00
N ALA A 56 2.34 -13.57 -6.62
CA ALA A 56 1.82 -13.13 -7.92
C ALA A 56 2.94 -12.93 -8.99
N ASN A 57 3.12 -11.72 -9.52
CA ASN A 57 4.13 -11.43 -10.54
C ASN A 57 5.56 -11.32 -9.98
N ASP A 58 5.74 -11.32 -8.67
CA ASP A 58 7.03 -11.46 -7.99
C ASP A 58 7.36 -12.91 -7.60
N ASN A 59 6.56 -13.90 -8.07
CA ASN A 59 6.74 -15.32 -7.73
C ASN A 59 8.06 -15.89 -8.29
N TYR A 60 8.92 -16.38 -7.42
CA TYR A 60 10.11 -17.14 -7.86
C TYR A 60 9.77 -18.63 -7.99
N PRO A 61 10.06 -19.31 -9.15
CA PRO A 61 10.90 -18.83 -10.25
C PRO A 61 10.15 -18.31 -11.48
N PHE A 62 8.84 -18.02 -11.38
CA PHE A 62 8.00 -17.80 -12.57
C PHE A 62 7.93 -16.35 -13.03
N ALA A 63 8.18 -15.38 -12.15
CA ALA A 63 8.06 -13.97 -12.45
C ALA A 63 9.07 -13.51 -13.50
N TYR A 64 8.60 -12.77 -14.50
CA TYR A 64 9.40 -12.02 -15.48
C TYR A 64 10.75 -12.64 -15.83
N GLY A 65 10.76 -13.90 -16.25
CA GLY A 65 12.00 -14.61 -16.58
C GLY A 65 12.82 -15.10 -15.38
N GLY A 66 12.21 -15.18 -14.20
CA GLY A 66 12.83 -15.68 -12.97
C GLY A 66 13.43 -14.60 -12.08
N SER A 67 13.13 -13.29 -12.32
CA SER A 67 13.66 -12.17 -11.53
C SER A 67 12.88 -11.87 -10.24
N GLY A 68 11.88 -12.68 -9.88
CA GLY A 68 11.09 -12.50 -8.67
C GLY A 68 11.91 -12.67 -7.38
N ALA A 69 11.68 -11.77 -6.40
CA ALA A 69 12.21 -11.89 -5.04
C ALA A 69 11.28 -12.69 -4.10
N HIS A 70 10.03 -12.89 -4.51
CA HIS A 70 8.98 -13.62 -3.77
C HIS A 70 8.52 -12.90 -2.49
N ILE A 71 8.68 -11.58 -2.40
CA ILE A 71 8.42 -10.82 -1.16
C ILE A 71 7.96 -9.36 -1.40
N ARG A 72 8.06 -8.77 -2.62
CA ARG A 72 7.86 -7.33 -2.86
C ARG A 72 6.53 -6.82 -2.31
N ASP A 73 5.42 -7.45 -2.72
CA ASP A 73 4.09 -7.03 -2.29
C ASP A 73 3.93 -7.13 -0.77
N SER A 74 4.34 -8.25 -0.15
CA SER A 74 4.29 -8.44 1.31
C SER A 74 5.15 -7.45 2.06
N TYR A 75 6.32 -7.13 1.53
CA TYR A 75 7.22 -6.14 2.11
C TYR A 75 6.54 -4.76 2.18
N ILE A 76 5.92 -4.31 1.09
CA ILE A 76 5.29 -2.99 1.03
C ILE A 76 4.01 -2.94 1.88
N GLN A 77 3.18 -3.98 1.83
CA GLN A 77 1.99 -4.09 2.69
C GLN A 77 2.38 -4.05 4.18
N SER A 78 3.44 -4.79 4.56
CA SER A 78 3.97 -4.77 5.91
C SER A 78 4.62 -3.44 6.29
N LEU A 79 5.31 -2.78 5.36
CA LEU A 79 5.88 -1.45 5.57
C LEU A 79 4.78 -0.42 5.85
N SER A 80 3.69 -0.44 5.08
CA SER A 80 2.51 0.39 5.34
C SER A 80 1.98 0.19 6.76
N GLN A 81 1.87 -1.06 7.19
CA GLN A 81 1.34 -1.42 8.51
C GLN A 81 2.23 -0.96 9.65
N VAL A 82 3.54 -1.19 9.58
CA VAL A 82 4.47 -0.79 10.65
C VAL A 82 4.71 0.71 10.70
N ALA A 83 4.57 1.41 9.58
CA ALA A 83 4.66 2.86 9.47
C ALA A 83 3.35 3.56 9.84
N ASP A 84 2.29 2.81 10.15
CA ASP A 84 0.95 3.32 10.45
C ASP A 84 0.48 4.32 9.38
N LEU A 85 0.57 3.91 8.10
CA LEU A 85 0.10 4.73 7.01
C LEU A 85 -1.43 4.86 7.06
N ARG A 86 -1.93 6.05 6.70
CA ARG A 86 -3.35 6.42 6.87
C ARG A 86 -4.26 5.83 5.79
N MET A 87 -4.02 4.58 5.41
CA MET A 87 -4.77 3.79 4.43
C MET A 87 -4.95 2.36 4.94
N ASP A 88 -5.64 1.52 4.17
CA ASP A 88 -5.76 0.11 4.52
C ASP A 88 -4.73 -0.73 3.75
N GLU A 89 -4.26 -1.77 4.37
CA GLU A 89 -3.33 -2.74 3.81
C GLU A 89 -3.75 -4.17 4.15
N ARG A 90 -3.20 -5.13 3.42
CA ARG A 90 -3.45 -6.55 3.65
C ARG A 90 -2.41 -7.13 4.60
N SER A 91 -2.81 -7.45 5.82
CA SER A 91 -1.95 -8.25 6.71
C SER A 91 -1.58 -9.57 6.04
N PHE A 92 -0.40 -10.08 6.31
CA PHE A 92 0.07 -11.35 5.76
C PHE A 92 0.80 -12.21 6.78
N GLU A 93 0.78 -13.53 6.56
CA GLU A 93 1.65 -14.51 7.22
C GLU A 93 2.16 -15.51 6.19
N PRO A 94 3.45 -15.83 6.17
CA PRO A 94 3.97 -16.91 5.34
C PRO A 94 3.37 -18.25 5.75
N CYS A 95 3.01 -19.06 4.78
CA CYS A 95 2.49 -20.40 5.02
C CYS A 95 2.97 -21.41 3.98
N ILE A 96 2.83 -22.70 4.30
CA ILE A 96 3.14 -23.77 3.39
C ILE A 96 1.83 -24.41 2.94
N LEU A 97 1.60 -24.43 1.64
CA LEU A 97 0.44 -25.08 1.05
C LEU A 97 0.72 -26.55 0.73
N PHE A 98 -0.22 -27.41 1.09
CA PHE A 98 -0.27 -28.80 0.66
C PHE A 98 -1.56 -29.04 -0.11
N LEU A 99 -1.47 -29.60 -1.31
CA LEU A 99 -2.63 -30.04 -2.09
C LEU A 99 -2.66 -31.58 -2.14
N ASN A 100 -3.78 -32.16 -1.69
CA ASN A 100 -3.96 -33.61 -1.60
C ASN A 100 -2.84 -34.33 -0.83
N GLY A 101 -2.24 -33.68 0.18
CA GLY A 101 -1.13 -34.20 0.98
C GLY A 101 0.25 -34.03 0.34
N GLU A 102 0.34 -33.52 -0.87
CA GLU A 102 1.61 -33.19 -1.51
C GLU A 102 2.01 -31.75 -1.22
N TYR A 103 3.28 -31.52 -0.95
CA TYR A 103 3.85 -30.19 -0.80
C TYR A 103 3.65 -29.38 -2.10
N TRP A 104 3.00 -28.22 -1.98
CA TRP A 104 2.69 -27.41 -3.15
C TRP A 104 3.54 -26.13 -3.24
N GLY A 105 4.02 -25.60 -2.12
CA GLY A 105 4.98 -24.51 -2.11
C GLY A 105 4.82 -23.54 -0.96
N LEU A 106 5.66 -22.51 -1.00
CA LEU A 106 5.59 -21.34 -0.13
C LEU A 106 4.47 -20.42 -0.61
N TYR A 107 3.63 -20.02 0.29
CA TYR A 107 2.49 -19.12 0.11
C TYR A 107 2.39 -18.12 1.26
N GLU A 108 1.45 -17.23 1.15
CA GLU A 108 1.08 -16.28 2.19
C GLU A 108 -0.43 -16.33 2.40
N ILE A 109 -0.85 -16.32 3.65
CA ILE A 109 -2.22 -16.02 4.03
C ILE A 109 -2.35 -14.50 4.11
N ARG A 110 -3.42 -13.93 3.52
CA ARG A 110 -3.69 -12.50 3.54
C ARG A 110 -5.13 -12.19 3.89
N GLU A 111 -5.36 -11.04 4.49
CA GLU A 111 -6.69 -10.50 4.66
C GLU A 111 -7.30 -10.12 3.30
N LYS A 112 -8.62 -10.25 3.22
CA LYS A 112 -9.41 -9.80 2.06
C LYS A 112 -10.07 -8.47 2.41
N VAL A 113 -9.42 -7.37 2.02
CA VAL A 113 -9.81 -6.00 2.39
C VAL A 113 -11.03 -5.48 1.64
N ASP A 114 -11.36 -6.09 0.49
CA ASP A 114 -12.54 -5.80 -0.32
C ASP A 114 -13.75 -6.69 0.05
N ASP A 115 -13.92 -6.95 1.33
CA ASP A 115 -15.01 -7.76 1.86
C ASP A 115 -15.63 -7.09 3.09
N ASN A 116 -16.95 -7.18 3.22
CA ASN A 116 -17.68 -6.66 4.39
C ASN A 116 -17.19 -7.24 5.71
N ASP A 117 -16.67 -8.49 5.72
CA ASP A 117 -16.08 -9.10 6.91
C ASP A 117 -14.88 -8.30 7.44
N PHE A 118 -14.11 -7.66 6.55
CA PHE A 118 -13.00 -6.78 6.92
C PHE A 118 -13.51 -5.43 7.43
N THR A 119 -14.35 -4.76 6.65
CA THR A 119 -14.80 -3.40 6.97
C THR A 119 -15.74 -3.37 8.18
N ASP A 120 -16.56 -4.40 8.38
CA ASP A 120 -17.40 -4.55 9.56
C ASP A 120 -16.56 -4.78 10.82
N TYR A 121 -15.55 -5.66 10.74
CA TYR A 121 -14.71 -5.98 11.89
C TYR A 121 -13.90 -4.77 12.39
N TYR A 122 -13.23 -4.05 11.49
CA TYR A 122 -12.32 -2.98 11.89
C TYR A 122 -13.01 -1.63 12.08
N TYR A 123 -14.13 -1.38 11.38
CA TYR A 123 -14.70 -0.04 11.26
C TYR A 123 -16.19 0.05 11.53
N ASP A 124 -16.82 -1.06 11.89
CA ASP A 124 -18.29 -1.14 12.04
C ASP A 124 -19.02 -0.69 10.75
N GLN A 125 -18.47 -1.08 9.58
CA GLN A 125 -19.00 -0.75 8.26
C GLN A 125 -19.35 -2.03 7.48
N ASP A 126 -20.63 -2.40 7.50
CA ASP A 126 -21.19 -3.52 6.71
C ASP A 126 -21.80 -3.05 5.38
N SER A 127 -21.80 -1.75 5.14
CA SER A 127 -22.26 -1.10 3.91
C SER A 127 -21.23 -0.07 3.46
N VAL A 128 -20.57 -0.32 2.33
CA VAL A 128 -19.49 0.51 1.81
C VAL A 128 -19.63 0.70 0.31
N GLU A 129 -19.16 1.84 -0.19
CA GLU A 129 -18.90 2.07 -1.60
C GLU A 129 -17.44 1.77 -1.88
N PHE A 130 -17.18 0.79 -2.72
CA PHE A 130 -15.84 0.30 -3.00
C PHE A 130 -15.56 0.28 -4.50
N LEU A 131 -14.50 0.95 -4.91
CA LEU A 131 -14.06 1.06 -6.31
C LEU A 131 -12.69 0.40 -6.48
N LYS A 132 -12.53 -0.27 -7.61
CA LYS A 132 -11.27 -0.91 -8.02
C LYS A 132 -11.00 -0.67 -9.48
N THR A 133 -9.72 -0.56 -9.83
CA THR A 133 -9.27 -0.37 -11.21
C THR A 133 -8.27 -1.44 -11.64
N TRP A 134 -8.51 -2.01 -12.79
CA TRP A 134 -7.58 -2.84 -13.54
C TRP A 134 -7.84 -2.65 -15.04
N GLY A 135 -7.22 -1.62 -15.62
CA GLY A 135 -7.49 -1.15 -16.98
C GLY A 135 -8.86 -0.48 -17.17
N GLY A 136 -9.86 -0.88 -16.42
CA GLY A 136 -11.18 -0.29 -16.29
C GLY A 136 -11.60 -0.29 -14.83
N THR A 137 -12.46 0.65 -14.44
CA THR A 137 -12.97 0.75 -13.07
C THR A 137 -14.29 0.02 -12.92
N TRP A 138 -14.46 -0.68 -11.82
CA TRP A 138 -15.73 -1.28 -11.43
C TRP A 138 -16.01 -1.02 -9.94
N ALA A 139 -17.27 -1.09 -9.59
CA ALA A 139 -17.74 -0.96 -8.23
C ALA A 139 -18.10 -2.32 -7.64
N ASP A 140 -17.60 -2.62 -6.45
CA ASP A 140 -18.15 -3.68 -5.62
C ASP A 140 -19.30 -3.10 -4.81
N VAL A 141 -20.50 -3.64 -5.03
CA VAL A 141 -21.69 -3.26 -4.27
C VAL A 141 -21.71 -4.07 -2.98
N LEU A 142 -21.20 -3.49 -1.91
CA LEU A 142 -21.09 -4.11 -0.59
C LEU A 142 -22.07 -3.45 0.37
N GLY A 143 -23.35 -3.83 0.30
CA GLY A 143 -24.39 -3.32 1.16
C GLY A 143 -25.78 -3.24 0.48
N ASP A 144 -26.80 -2.98 1.28
CA ASP A 144 -28.18 -2.88 0.82
C ASP A 144 -28.46 -1.53 0.12
N ASN A 145 -29.30 -1.56 -0.89
CA ASN A 145 -29.81 -0.39 -1.63
C ASN A 145 -28.77 0.37 -2.48
N GLN A 146 -27.63 -0.23 -2.79
CA GLN A 146 -26.63 0.32 -3.70
C GLN A 146 -26.73 -0.33 -5.08
N THR A 147 -26.20 0.39 -6.07
CA THR A 147 -25.94 -0.08 -7.43
C THR A 147 -24.55 0.38 -7.85
N GLU A 148 -23.93 -0.27 -8.83
CA GLU A 148 -22.67 0.21 -9.39
C GLU A 148 -22.75 1.69 -9.79
N ASN A 149 -23.84 2.11 -10.42
CA ASN A 149 -24.03 3.50 -10.83
C ASN A 149 -24.10 4.47 -9.63
N SER A 150 -24.66 4.07 -8.49
CA SER A 150 -24.67 4.93 -7.30
C SER A 150 -23.28 5.14 -6.74
N VAL A 151 -22.44 4.11 -6.72
CA VAL A 151 -21.04 4.17 -6.28
C VAL A 151 -20.22 5.07 -7.20
N PHE A 152 -20.36 4.93 -8.51
CA PHE A 152 -19.71 5.82 -9.48
C PHE A 152 -20.14 7.28 -9.32
N ASN A 153 -21.44 7.54 -9.18
CA ASN A 153 -21.95 8.89 -9.00
C ASN A 153 -21.42 9.55 -7.73
N SER A 154 -21.31 8.81 -6.65
CA SER A 154 -20.78 9.29 -5.39
C SER A 154 -19.29 9.69 -5.50
N TRP A 155 -18.50 8.89 -6.21
CA TRP A 155 -17.10 9.23 -6.49
C TRP A 155 -16.98 10.40 -7.46
N ASP A 156 -17.76 10.40 -8.55
CA ASP A 156 -17.73 11.44 -9.56
C ASP A 156 -18.09 12.82 -8.98
N GLU A 157 -19.02 12.88 -8.02
CA GLU A 157 -19.40 14.13 -7.34
C GLU A 157 -18.21 14.79 -6.65
N ILE A 158 -17.45 14.05 -5.84
CA ILE A 158 -16.29 14.62 -5.14
C ILE A 158 -15.12 14.88 -6.09
N ARG A 159 -14.87 13.99 -7.05
CA ARG A 159 -13.86 14.18 -8.08
C ARG A 159 -14.11 15.45 -8.89
N GLU A 160 -15.32 15.62 -9.42
CA GLU A 160 -15.71 16.79 -10.20
C GLU A 160 -15.62 18.06 -9.35
N PHE A 161 -16.07 18.01 -8.09
CA PHE A 161 -15.95 19.14 -7.19
C PHE A 161 -14.51 19.60 -7.03
N ILE A 162 -13.58 18.67 -6.71
CA ILE A 162 -12.17 19.02 -6.49
C ILE A 162 -11.52 19.54 -7.77
N THR A 163 -11.77 18.92 -8.92
CA THR A 163 -11.09 19.24 -10.17
C THR A 163 -11.64 20.48 -10.89
N THR A 164 -12.82 20.97 -10.51
CA THR A 164 -13.46 22.15 -11.14
C THR A 164 -13.50 23.39 -10.27
N ASN A 165 -13.24 23.27 -8.97
CA ASN A 165 -13.19 24.40 -8.06
C ASN A 165 -11.73 24.73 -7.69
N ASP A 166 -11.53 25.98 -7.31
CA ASP A 166 -10.23 26.46 -6.81
C ASP A 166 -9.97 25.92 -5.40
N MET A 167 -9.02 25.01 -5.27
CA MET A 167 -8.65 24.40 -3.99
C MET A 167 -7.77 25.28 -3.11
N SER A 168 -7.20 26.38 -3.64
CA SER A 168 -6.57 27.42 -2.81
C SER A 168 -7.60 28.18 -1.94
N ASN A 169 -8.89 28.09 -2.29
CA ASN A 169 -9.98 28.63 -1.50
C ASN A 169 -10.26 27.70 -0.29
N GLU A 170 -10.14 28.27 0.91
CA GLU A 170 -10.31 27.54 2.17
C GLU A 170 -11.68 26.85 2.31
N ASP A 171 -12.78 27.49 1.86
CA ASP A 171 -14.12 26.90 1.94
C ASP A 171 -14.24 25.67 1.03
N ASN A 172 -13.70 25.74 -0.18
CA ASN A 172 -13.68 24.61 -1.12
C ASN A 172 -12.83 23.46 -0.58
N TYR A 173 -11.65 23.78 -0.08
CA TYR A 173 -10.76 22.76 0.52
C TYR A 173 -11.40 22.11 1.74
N ASN A 174 -12.01 22.87 2.63
CA ASN A 174 -12.69 22.34 3.81
C ASN A 174 -13.88 21.44 3.45
N TYR A 175 -14.62 21.79 2.38
CA TYR A 175 -15.67 20.90 1.87
C TYR A 175 -15.08 19.58 1.34
N ALA A 176 -14.06 19.65 0.49
CA ALA A 176 -13.37 18.44 -0.01
C ALA A 176 -12.83 17.58 1.14
N LYS A 177 -12.17 18.19 2.13
CA LYS A 177 -11.64 17.55 3.33
C LYS A 177 -12.72 16.90 4.21
N SER A 178 -13.97 17.36 4.11
CA SER A 178 -15.09 16.76 4.85
C SER A 178 -15.56 15.42 4.27
N ILE A 179 -15.32 15.17 2.98
CA ILE A 179 -15.76 13.98 2.24
C ILE A 179 -14.59 13.06 1.86
N TYR A 180 -13.40 13.62 1.63
CA TYR A 180 -12.22 12.90 1.20
C TYR A 180 -11.14 12.93 2.28
N ASN A 181 -10.48 11.80 2.52
CA ASN A 181 -9.42 11.66 3.51
C ASN A 181 -8.08 12.08 2.90
N MET A 182 -7.69 13.35 3.12
CA MET A 182 -6.45 13.92 2.60
C MET A 182 -5.22 13.15 3.07
N GLY A 183 -5.22 12.71 4.33
CA GLY A 183 -4.13 11.91 4.86
C GLY A 183 -3.95 10.57 4.16
N SER A 184 -5.06 9.90 3.79
CA SER A 184 -5.00 8.65 3.04
C SER A 184 -4.46 8.87 1.62
N LEU A 185 -4.87 9.96 0.96
CA LEU A 185 -4.36 10.34 -0.34
C LEU A 185 -2.86 10.63 -0.30
N ILE A 186 -2.41 11.44 0.66
CA ILE A 186 -1.00 11.78 0.85
C ILE A 186 -0.15 10.52 1.05
N ASP A 187 -0.52 9.66 2.00
CA ASP A 187 0.25 8.46 2.30
C ASP A 187 0.26 7.47 1.12
N TYR A 188 -0.85 7.37 0.37
CA TYR A 188 -0.94 6.55 -0.83
C TYR A 188 0.02 7.04 -1.93
N PHE A 189 0.06 8.35 -2.18
CA PHE A 189 0.99 8.93 -3.16
C PHE A 189 2.43 8.81 -2.70
N ILE A 190 2.75 9.16 -1.45
CA ILE A 190 4.11 9.01 -0.90
C ILE A 190 4.62 7.58 -1.09
N LEU A 191 3.83 6.58 -0.68
CA LEU A 191 4.28 5.19 -0.77
C LEU A 191 4.52 4.76 -2.21
N ASN A 192 3.55 4.98 -3.11
CA ASN A 192 3.64 4.55 -4.51
C ASN A 192 4.80 5.23 -5.25
N THR A 193 5.05 6.52 -5.00
CA THR A 193 6.19 7.24 -5.60
C THR A 193 7.52 6.83 -4.98
N TYR A 194 7.54 6.56 -3.66
CA TYR A 194 8.76 6.11 -2.98
C TYR A 194 9.25 4.76 -3.52
N VAL A 195 8.35 3.79 -3.66
CA VAL A 195 8.68 2.43 -4.13
C VAL A 195 8.72 2.32 -5.66
N VAL A 196 8.51 3.42 -6.37
CA VAL A 196 8.45 3.49 -7.85
C VAL A 196 7.50 2.44 -8.40
N ASN A 197 6.24 2.51 -7.97
CA ASN A 197 5.21 1.59 -8.46
C ASN A 197 4.88 1.89 -9.93
N ALA A 198 5.08 0.93 -10.81
CA ALA A 198 4.84 1.05 -12.25
C ALA A 198 3.50 0.42 -12.70
N ASP A 199 2.65 0.03 -11.75
CA ASP A 199 1.38 -0.66 -12.01
C ASP A 199 0.26 -0.18 -11.06
N TRP A 200 0.01 1.13 -11.05
CA TRP A 200 -1.01 1.79 -10.23
C TRP A 200 -1.82 2.82 -11.02
N LEU A 201 -2.71 3.58 -10.40
CA LEU A 201 -3.65 4.55 -10.99
C LEU A 201 -4.71 3.88 -11.88
N ASN A 202 -4.42 3.61 -13.15
CA ASN A 202 -5.26 2.87 -14.08
C ASN A 202 -5.22 1.34 -13.90
N TRP A 203 -4.33 0.84 -13.05
CA TRP A 203 -4.18 -0.55 -12.63
C TRP A 203 -4.14 -0.60 -11.11
N ASN A 204 -4.38 -1.75 -10.50
CA ASN A 204 -4.13 -2.07 -9.10
C ASN A 204 -4.42 -0.95 -8.07
N THR A 205 -5.45 -0.11 -8.35
CA THR A 205 -5.88 0.95 -7.44
C THR A 205 -7.24 0.64 -6.85
N ALA A 206 -7.36 0.78 -5.54
CA ALA A 206 -8.60 0.55 -4.82
C ALA A 206 -8.85 1.67 -3.79
N TRP A 207 -10.12 2.10 -3.69
CA TRP A 207 -10.55 3.11 -2.74
C TRP A 207 -12.01 2.91 -2.33
N TRP A 208 -12.35 3.35 -1.13
CA TRP A 208 -13.67 3.13 -0.56
C TRP A 208 -14.05 4.17 0.48
N HIS A 209 -15.30 4.19 0.87
CA HIS A 209 -15.79 4.85 2.08
C HIS A 209 -16.98 4.11 2.68
N GLY A 210 -17.18 4.29 4.00
CA GLY A 210 -18.28 3.69 4.75
C GLY A 210 -19.56 4.53 4.68
N LEU A 211 -20.70 3.87 4.66
CA LEU A 211 -22.03 4.49 4.56
C LEU A 211 -22.80 4.47 5.89
N ARG A 212 -22.44 3.60 6.85
CA ARG A 212 -23.09 3.60 8.16
C ARG A 212 -22.73 4.83 8.96
N GLU A 213 -23.75 5.48 9.52
CA GLU A 213 -23.57 6.73 10.28
C GLU A 213 -22.82 6.50 11.58
N GLU A 214 -23.03 5.37 12.24
CA GLU A 214 -22.38 4.97 13.49
C GLU A 214 -20.98 4.42 13.31
N GLY A 215 -20.65 3.95 12.09
CA GLY A 215 -19.35 3.37 11.77
C GLY A 215 -18.26 4.41 11.56
N GLU A 216 -17.04 3.92 11.39
CA GLU A 216 -15.86 4.73 11.09
C GLU A 216 -15.57 4.81 9.59
N LYS A 217 -14.52 5.57 9.20
CA LYS A 217 -14.03 5.64 7.81
C LYS A 217 -15.09 6.05 6.78
N LYS A 218 -15.83 7.10 7.07
CA LYS A 218 -16.89 7.65 6.21
C LYS A 218 -16.40 8.54 5.07
N LYS A 219 -15.10 8.85 5.01
CA LYS A 219 -14.48 9.62 3.95
C LYS A 219 -13.81 8.69 2.96
N TRP A 220 -13.87 9.01 1.67
CA TRP A 220 -13.13 8.30 0.64
C TRP A 220 -11.66 8.14 1.02
N ARG A 221 -11.13 6.92 0.89
CA ARG A 221 -9.78 6.55 1.30
C ARG A 221 -9.22 5.42 0.44
N TYR A 222 -7.89 5.34 0.36
CA TYR A 222 -7.22 4.29 -0.41
C TYR A 222 -7.01 3.00 0.39
N VAL A 223 -6.83 1.94 -0.39
CA VAL A 223 -6.40 0.62 0.07
C VAL A 223 -5.22 0.18 -0.78
N LEU A 224 -4.16 -0.32 -0.19
CA LEU A 224 -3.09 -0.94 -0.96
C LEU A 224 -3.59 -2.22 -1.63
N TRP A 225 -3.30 -2.34 -2.92
CA TRP A 225 -3.82 -3.46 -3.69
C TRP A 225 -2.72 -4.48 -4.02
N ASP A 226 -2.07 -4.38 -5.14
CA ASP A 226 -1.03 -5.30 -5.61
C ASP A 226 0.27 -4.50 -5.81
N MET A 227 1.27 -4.77 -4.99
CA MET A 227 2.50 -3.99 -4.92
C MET A 227 3.71 -4.77 -5.43
N ASP A 228 3.49 -5.76 -6.29
CA ASP A 228 4.55 -6.62 -6.80
C ASP A 228 5.35 -6.00 -7.95
N ASN A 229 4.82 -4.97 -8.62
CA ASN A 229 5.50 -4.26 -9.72
C ASN A 229 6.16 -2.95 -9.23
N THR A 230 7.14 -3.08 -8.35
CA THR A 230 7.83 -1.98 -7.66
C THR A 230 9.34 -2.25 -7.63
N PHE A 231 10.13 -1.23 -7.32
CA PHE A 231 11.60 -1.34 -7.24
C PHE A 231 12.20 -1.89 -8.54
N ASP A 232 11.88 -1.26 -9.66
CA ASP A 232 12.32 -1.63 -11.03
C ASP A 232 12.04 -3.09 -11.38
N HIS A 233 10.91 -3.63 -10.91
CA HIS A 233 10.46 -4.97 -11.27
C HIS A 233 9.23 -4.92 -12.16
N GLY A 234 9.28 -5.64 -13.28
CA GLY A 234 8.16 -5.75 -14.21
C GLY A 234 8.10 -4.66 -15.27
N ALA A 235 6.95 -4.56 -15.92
CA ALA A 235 6.71 -3.59 -16.99
C ALA A 235 6.06 -2.31 -16.45
N ASN A 236 6.33 -1.19 -17.10
CA ASN A 236 5.70 0.08 -16.80
C ASN A 236 4.28 0.12 -17.39
N TYR A 237 3.30 -0.33 -16.65
CA TYR A 237 1.89 -0.35 -17.07
C TYR A 237 1.18 0.99 -16.87
N THR A 238 1.71 1.83 -15.99
CA THR A 238 1.15 3.16 -15.68
C THR A 238 1.68 4.25 -16.61
N ASP A 239 2.75 3.97 -17.37
CA ASP A 239 3.49 4.95 -18.15
C ASP A 239 4.10 6.07 -17.27
N ILE A 240 4.60 5.72 -16.07
CA ILE A 240 5.37 6.67 -15.26
C ILE A 240 6.63 7.08 -16.03
N PRO A 241 7.10 8.35 -15.89
CA PRO A 241 8.26 8.86 -16.62
C PRO A 241 9.54 8.05 -16.45
N SER A 242 9.78 7.53 -15.23
CA SER A 242 10.96 6.72 -14.93
C SER A 242 10.61 5.57 -13.96
N GLN A 243 11.19 4.38 -14.20
CA GLN A 243 11.22 3.27 -13.24
C GLN A 243 12.55 3.17 -12.48
N ASP A 244 13.52 4.02 -12.85
CA ASP A 244 14.84 4.00 -12.26
C ASP A 244 14.83 4.43 -10.79
N VAL A 245 15.90 4.12 -10.09
CA VAL A 245 16.09 4.47 -8.68
C VAL A 245 16.03 5.96 -8.40
N ASN A 246 16.34 6.79 -9.39
CA ASN A 246 16.30 8.26 -9.34
C ASN A 246 15.00 8.88 -9.89
N ALA A 247 13.93 8.09 -10.07
CA ALA A 247 12.62 8.62 -10.44
C ALA A 247 12.16 9.71 -9.47
N ASP A 248 11.69 10.85 -10.00
CA ASP A 248 11.29 11.98 -9.16
C ASP A 248 9.95 11.74 -8.44
N PRO A 249 9.79 12.21 -7.21
CA PRO A 249 8.53 12.07 -6.48
C PRO A 249 7.31 12.68 -7.18
N CYS A 250 7.52 13.74 -7.98
CA CYS A 250 6.48 14.42 -8.75
C CYS A 250 6.24 13.83 -10.15
N ASP A 251 7.00 12.84 -10.59
CA ASP A 251 6.83 12.19 -11.90
C ASP A 251 5.36 11.84 -12.21
N PRO A 252 4.59 11.26 -11.27
CA PRO A 252 3.19 10.94 -11.52
C PRO A 252 2.28 12.13 -11.84
N GLU A 253 2.62 13.33 -11.41
CA GLU A 253 1.84 14.56 -11.66
C GLU A 253 1.70 14.88 -13.15
N SER A 254 2.65 14.43 -13.97
CA SER A 254 2.71 14.62 -15.41
C SER A 254 1.87 13.63 -16.24
N ILE A 255 1.39 12.53 -15.61
CA ILE A 255 0.72 11.41 -16.33
C ILE A 255 -0.67 11.79 -16.85
N GLY A 256 -1.30 12.84 -16.29
CA GLY A 256 -2.67 13.23 -16.61
C GLY A 256 -3.71 12.33 -15.96
N ASP A 257 -4.91 12.22 -16.55
CA ASP A 257 -5.99 11.37 -16.03
C ASP A 257 -5.92 9.96 -16.62
N THR A 258 -4.84 9.27 -16.36
CA THR A 258 -4.65 7.88 -16.79
C THR A 258 -5.72 7.00 -16.15
N GLY A 259 -6.55 6.37 -16.99
CA GLY A 259 -7.67 5.53 -16.56
C GLY A 259 -8.99 6.26 -16.26
N GLY A 260 -9.01 7.60 -16.24
CA GLY A 260 -10.24 8.40 -16.16
C GLY A 260 -10.87 8.45 -14.75
N GLN A 261 -10.17 8.03 -13.70
CA GLN A 261 -10.68 8.06 -12.32
C GLN A 261 -10.41 9.40 -11.61
N GLY A 262 -9.56 10.25 -12.19
CA GLY A 262 -9.27 11.59 -11.68
C GLY A 262 -8.23 11.64 -10.56
N HIS A 263 -7.48 10.57 -10.28
CA HIS A 263 -6.52 10.55 -9.17
C HIS A 263 -5.46 11.64 -9.30
N ILE A 264 -4.82 11.76 -10.47
CA ILE A 264 -3.82 12.80 -10.72
C ILE A 264 -4.45 14.20 -10.81
N PRO A 265 -5.56 14.43 -11.55
CA PRO A 265 -6.26 15.71 -11.50
C PRO A 265 -6.66 16.16 -10.09
N ILE A 266 -7.11 15.25 -9.22
CA ILE A 266 -7.40 15.53 -7.81
C ILE A 266 -6.13 15.95 -7.09
N TRP A 267 -5.04 15.18 -7.22
CA TRP A 267 -3.76 15.47 -6.61
C TRP A 267 -3.25 16.86 -7.00
N ASN A 268 -3.16 17.13 -8.30
CA ASN A 268 -2.69 18.42 -8.83
C ASN A 268 -3.56 19.60 -8.40
N ALA A 269 -4.89 19.42 -8.28
CA ALA A 269 -5.76 20.46 -7.78
C ALA A 269 -5.51 20.76 -6.28
N LEU A 270 -5.27 19.71 -5.48
CA LEU A 270 -5.05 19.85 -4.04
C LEU A 270 -3.66 20.42 -3.70
N LEU A 271 -2.64 20.20 -4.52
CA LEU A 271 -1.32 20.82 -4.33
C LEU A 271 -1.38 22.36 -4.31
N ASN A 272 -2.40 22.98 -4.93
CA ASN A 272 -2.61 24.43 -4.86
C ASN A 272 -3.12 24.93 -3.50
N ASN A 273 -3.35 24.04 -2.54
CA ASN A 273 -3.76 24.41 -1.20
C ASN A 273 -2.57 24.34 -0.24
N ASP A 274 -2.25 25.46 0.43
CA ASP A 274 -1.07 25.57 1.30
C ASP A 274 -1.09 24.54 2.46
N GLU A 275 -2.27 24.26 3.04
CA GLU A 275 -2.40 23.27 4.12
C GLU A 275 -2.13 21.86 3.60
N PHE A 276 -2.69 21.50 2.43
CA PHE A 276 -2.47 20.18 1.84
C PHE A 276 -1.00 19.96 1.46
N PHE A 277 -0.39 20.95 0.81
CA PHE A 277 1.01 20.88 0.40
C PHE A 277 1.95 20.78 1.62
N ALA A 278 1.72 21.61 2.65
CA ALA A 278 2.48 21.53 3.89
C ALA A 278 2.33 20.16 4.59
N ASP A 279 1.11 19.61 4.64
CA ASP A 279 0.86 18.27 5.19
C ASP A 279 1.61 17.19 4.40
N TYR A 280 1.63 17.30 3.06
CA TYR A 280 2.37 16.37 2.20
C TYR A 280 3.88 16.39 2.46
N ILE A 281 4.50 17.57 2.43
CA ILE A 281 5.95 17.72 2.63
C ILE A 281 6.37 17.33 4.06
N ASN A 282 5.59 17.73 5.06
CA ASN A 282 5.83 17.32 6.44
C ASN A 282 5.73 15.80 6.62
N ARG A 283 4.69 15.18 6.04
CA ARG A 283 4.52 13.72 6.12
C ARG A 283 5.61 12.96 5.40
N TRP A 284 6.01 13.43 4.21
CA TRP A 284 7.16 12.89 3.49
C TRP A 284 8.40 12.88 4.37
N THR A 285 8.68 14.01 4.99
CA THR A 285 9.86 14.20 5.83
C THR A 285 9.82 13.33 7.09
N ASP A 286 8.66 13.26 7.75
CA ASP A 286 8.47 12.41 8.93
C ASP A 286 8.73 10.93 8.59
N LEU A 287 8.21 10.45 7.46
CA LEU A 287 8.45 9.07 7.00
C LEU A 287 9.92 8.84 6.65
N SER A 288 10.56 9.76 5.92
CA SER A 288 11.98 9.64 5.52
C SER A 288 12.92 9.62 6.71
N ASN A 289 12.61 10.34 7.79
CA ASN A 289 13.41 10.34 9.02
C ASN A 289 13.19 9.09 9.89
N ASN A 290 12.19 8.26 9.60
CA ASN A 290 11.79 7.13 10.44
C ASN A 290 11.66 5.84 9.62
N TYR A 291 10.44 5.49 9.24
CA TYR A 291 10.11 4.20 8.62
C TYR A 291 10.63 4.06 7.18
N PHE A 292 10.90 5.17 6.50
CA PHE A 292 11.49 5.19 5.16
C PHE A 292 12.98 5.55 5.18
N SER A 293 13.62 5.53 6.35
CA SER A 293 15.08 5.62 6.45
C SER A 293 15.74 4.34 5.92
N CYS A 294 16.96 4.47 5.36
CA CYS A 294 17.70 3.32 4.82
C CYS A 294 17.86 2.20 5.84
N GLU A 295 18.21 2.55 7.08
CA GLU A 295 18.39 1.57 8.16
C GLU A 295 17.10 0.80 8.45
N PHE A 296 15.96 1.49 8.54
CA PHE A 296 14.69 0.83 8.83
C PHE A 296 14.23 -0.04 7.66
N LEU A 297 14.26 0.48 6.43
CA LEU A 297 13.81 -0.24 5.24
C LEU A 297 14.57 -1.55 5.04
N ILE A 298 15.90 -1.52 5.17
CA ILE A 298 16.74 -2.70 5.00
C ILE A 298 16.54 -3.68 6.16
N SER A 299 16.50 -3.20 7.40
CA SER A 299 16.23 -4.05 8.57
C SER A 299 14.85 -4.75 8.46
N HIS A 300 13.84 -4.02 7.95
CA HIS A 300 12.50 -4.56 7.73
C HIS A 300 12.50 -5.63 6.62
N LEU A 301 13.17 -5.37 5.49
CA LEU A 301 13.35 -6.35 4.41
C LEU A 301 14.02 -7.62 4.94
N ASP A 302 15.13 -7.48 5.68
CA ASP A 302 15.85 -8.61 6.26
C ASP A 302 14.98 -9.45 7.19
N SER A 303 14.14 -8.79 7.99
CA SER A 303 13.24 -9.49 8.89
C SER A 303 12.25 -10.39 8.14
N LEU A 304 11.74 -9.93 7.00
CA LEU A 304 10.80 -10.68 6.18
C LEU A 304 11.47 -11.76 5.34
N ILE A 305 12.65 -11.48 4.79
CA ILE A 305 13.45 -12.50 4.09
C ILE A 305 13.77 -13.66 5.03
N ASN A 306 14.17 -13.39 6.27
CA ASN A 306 14.46 -14.42 7.28
C ASN A 306 13.25 -15.33 7.57
N LEU A 307 12.01 -14.89 7.33
CA LEU A 307 10.82 -15.72 7.49
C LEU A 307 10.65 -16.74 6.36
N ILE A 308 11.01 -16.38 5.12
CA ILE A 308 10.76 -17.21 3.94
C ILE A 308 11.99 -17.99 3.47
N GLU A 309 13.21 -17.49 3.72
CA GLU A 309 14.46 -18.08 3.27
C GLU A 309 14.62 -19.56 3.64
N PRO A 310 14.26 -20.02 4.86
CA PRO A 310 14.37 -21.43 5.23
C PRO A 310 13.55 -22.39 4.36
N GLU A 311 12.46 -21.89 3.74
CA GLU A 311 11.58 -22.70 2.90
C GLU A 311 11.96 -22.65 1.41
N MET A 312 12.76 -21.68 0.98
CA MET A 312 13.13 -21.48 -0.44
C MET A 312 13.82 -22.69 -1.08
N PRO A 313 14.69 -23.45 -0.40
CA PRO A 313 15.25 -24.68 -0.98
C PRO A 313 14.18 -25.71 -1.37
N ARG A 314 13.12 -25.82 -0.58
CA ARG A 314 12.00 -26.74 -0.82
C ARG A 314 11.06 -26.22 -1.91
N GLN A 315 10.80 -24.91 -1.94
CA GLN A 315 10.10 -24.20 -3.01
C GLN A 315 10.79 -24.47 -4.36
N ILE A 316 12.09 -24.25 -4.43
CA ILE A 316 12.93 -24.47 -5.62
C ILE A 316 12.95 -25.94 -6.05
N ASN A 317 13.03 -26.86 -5.10
CA ASN A 317 12.96 -28.30 -5.43
C ASN A 317 11.60 -28.68 -6.06
N ARG A 318 10.52 -28.03 -5.68
CA ARG A 318 9.18 -28.27 -6.24
C ARG A 318 8.99 -27.63 -7.61
N TRP A 319 9.39 -26.37 -7.76
CA TRP A 319 9.02 -25.53 -8.89
C TRP A 319 10.17 -25.23 -9.86
N GLY A 320 11.39 -25.56 -9.50
CA GLY A 320 12.58 -25.23 -10.27
C GLY A 320 13.24 -23.92 -9.82
N GLY A 321 14.19 -23.47 -10.61
CA GLY A 321 15.01 -22.29 -10.28
C GLY A 321 16.32 -22.65 -9.59
N ASN A 322 16.98 -21.65 -9.02
CA ASN A 322 18.26 -21.77 -8.33
C ASN A 322 18.31 -20.84 -7.12
N TYR A 323 18.80 -21.33 -6.00
CA TYR A 323 18.84 -20.57 -4.76
C TYR A 323 19.70 -19.30 -4.86
N ASN A 324 20.86 -19.37 -5.50
CA ASN A 324 21.72 -18.21 -5.67
C ASN A 324 21.08 -17.15 -6.60
N THR A 325 20.29 -17.57 -7.59
CA THR A 325 19.54 -16.64 -8.45
C THR A 325 18.45 -15.94 -7.65
N TRP A 326 17.71 -16.66 -6.81
CA TRP A 326 16.75 -16.03 -5.90
C TRP A 326 17.42 -15.02 -4.96
N GLN A 327 18.55 -15.38 -4.35
CA GLN A 327 19.31 -14.44 -3.51
C GLN A 327 19.80 -13.22 -4.31
N SER A 328 20.19 -13.39 -5.58
CA SER A 328 20.56 -12.26 -6.43
C SER A 328 19.36 -11.33 -6.65
N ASN A 329 18.16 -11.87 -6.91
CA ASN A 329 16.96 -11.07 -7.09
C ASN A 329 16.57 -10.30 -5.82
N VAL A 330 16.77 -10.90 -4.64
CA VAL A 330 16.58 -10.21 -3.35
C VAL A 330 17.62 -9.09 -3.17
N ASN A 331 18.87 -9.33 -3.58
CA ASN A 331 19.92 -8.31 -3.50
C ASN A 331 19.67 -7.17 -4.50
N ASP A 332 19.18 -7.45 -5.71
CA ASP A 332 18.80 -6.40 -6.67
C ASP A 332 17.71 -5.47 -6.08
N MET A 333 16.72 -6.04 -5.42
CA MET A 333 15.71 -5.26 -4.68
C MET A 333 16.31 -4.46 -3.52
N ARG A 334 17.24 -5.06 -2.78
CA ARG A 334 17.97 -4.42 -1.67
C ARG A 334 18.78 -3.23 -2.15
N ASP A 335 19.58 -3.43 -3.19
CA ASP A 335 20.45 -2.41 -3.77
C ASP A 335 19.62 -1.21 -4.25
N PHE A 336 18.46 -1.48 -4.87
CA PHE A 336 17.52 -0.42 -5.25
C PHE A 336 17.01 0.37 -4.03
N ILE A 337 16.61 -0.31 -2.96
CA ILE A 337 16.11 0.35 -1.74
C ILE A 337 17.22 1.19 -1.09
N GLU A 338 18.45 0.66 -0.99
CA GLU A 338 19.62 1.37 -0.42
C GLU A 338 19.96 2.63 -1.21
N GLU A 339 19.99 2.54 -2.54
CA GLU A 339 20.27 3.71 -3.37
C GLU A 339 19.11 4.71 -3.33
N ARG A 340 17.87 4.24 -3.39
CA ARG A 340 16.67 5.08 -3.37
C ARG A 340 16.55 5.93 -2.12
N CYS A 341 16.73 5.35 -0.94
CA CYS A 341 16.58 6.07 0.32
C CYS A 341 17.65 7.16 0.54
N GLU A 342 18.80 7.06 -0.13
CA GLU A 342 19.85 8.07 -0.05
C GLU A 342 19.55 9.30 -0.92
N ILE A 343 18.90 9.11 -2.07
CA ILE A 343 18.74 10.16 -3.09
C ILE A 343 17.37 10.82 -3.13
N ILE A 344 16.31 10.13 -2.69
CA ILE A 344 14.93 10.55 -2.93
C ILE A 344 14.57 11.91 -2.32
N ASN A 345 15.20 12.31 -1.23
CA ASN A 345 14.94 13.62 -0.61
C ASN A 345 15.45 14.78 -1.47
N SER A 346 16.46 14.59 -2.31
CA SER A 346 16.86 15.63 -3.28
C SER A 346 15.78 15.81 -4.35
N GLY A 347 15.11 14.74 -4.77
CA GLY A 347 14.01 14.80 -5.72
C GLY A 347 12.84 15.65 -5.24
N ILE A 348 12.56 15.70 -3.93
CA ILE A 348 11.53 16.60 -3.38
C ILE A 348 11.89 18.08 -3.63
N LEU A 349 13.15 18.47 -3.45
CA LEU A 349 13.59 19.83 -3.77
C LEU A 349 13.48 20.09 -5.27
N ASP A 350 14.03 19.20 -6.09
CA ASP A 350 13.99 19.32 -7.55
C ASP A 350 12.56 19.46 -8.09
N CYS A 351 11.57 18.80 -7.43
CA CYS A 351 10.16 18.90 -7.78
C CYS A 351 9.51 20.24 -7.39
N TYR A 352 9.85 20.79 -6.23
CA TYR A 352 8.98 21.79 -5.59
C TYR A 352 9.66 23.10 -5.17
N GLU A 353 11.01 23.23 -5.25
CA GLU A 353 11.71 24.44 -4.80
C GLU A 353 11.31 25.71 -5.58
N ASP A 354 11.10 25.59 -6.90
CA ASP A 354 10.80 26.73 -7.75
C ASP A 354 9.33 27.19 -7.66
N GLU A 355 8.37 26.26 -7.40
CA GLU A 355 6.94 26.55 -7.43
C GLU A 355 6.36 26.84 -6.04
N TYR A 356 6.89 26.18 -5.01
CA TYR A 356 6.36 26.23 -3.65
C TYR A 356 7.34 26.82 -2.63
N ASP A 357 8.46 27.40 -3.09
CA ASP A 357 9.47 28.06 -2.25
C ASP A 357 10.03 27.17 -1.11
N ILE A 358 10.04 25.82 -1.27
CA ILE A 358 10.61 24.95 -0.25
C ILE A 358 12.12 25.03 -0.24
N GLU A 359 12.69 24.98 0.93
CA GLU A 359 14.14 25.07 1.15
C GLU A 359 14.64 23.92 2.05
N GLY A 360 15.93 23.69 2.04
CA GLY A 360 16.57 22.74 2.95
C GLY A 360 17.19 21.54 2.24
N PRO A 361 17.17 20.31 2.82
CA PRO A 361 16.65 20.06 4.17
C PRO A 361 17.54 20.63 5.29
N TYR A 362 16.92 21.07 6.37
CA TYR A 362 17.60 21.59 7.56
C TYR A 362 17.70 20.52 8.65
N SER A 363 18.85 20.45 9.32
CA SER A 363 19.02 19.52 10.44
C SER A 363 18.26 19.98 11.68
N VAL A 364 17.44 19.10 12.23
CA VAL A 364 16.68 19.28 13.47
C VAL A 364 17.19 18.29 14.50
N SER A 365 17.53 18.80 15.70
CA SER A 365 17.92 17.95 16.84
C SER A 365 17.01 18.24 18.03
N ILE A 366 16.37 17.20 18.57
CA ILE A 366 15.47 17.30 19.72
C ILE A 366 15.99 16.41 20.84
N ASN A 367 16.11 16.99 22.03
CA ASN A 367 16.49 16.28 23.23
C ASN A 367 15.54 16.60 24.39
N ILE A 368 15.38 15.66 25.33
CA ILE A 368 14.57 15.83 26.53
C ILE A 368 15.45 15.76 27.76
N GLU A 369 15.37 16.77 28.62
CA GLU A 369 16.07 16.79 29.91
C GLU A 369 15.10 17.08 31.06
N PRO A 370 15.11 16.24 32.13
CA PRO A 370 15.91 15.00 32.26
C PRO A 370 15.37 13.89 31.32
N PRO A 371 16.18 12.89 30.95
CA PRO A 371 15.75 11.80 30.09
C PRO A 371 14.43 11.17 30.55
N LEU A 372 13.52 10.85 29.62
CA LEU A 372 12.20 10.25 29.86
C LEU A 372 11.20 11.16 30.60
N SER A 373 11.45 12.46 30.72
CA SER A 373 10.54 13.40 31.41
C SER A 373 9.31 13.81 30.60
N GLY A 374 9.24 13.45 29.32
CA GLY A 374 8.12 13.80 28.43
C GLY A 374 8.26 13.14 27.06
N MET A 375 7.35 13.48 26.17
CA MET A 375 7.37 13.17 24.75
C MET A 375 7.21 14.45 23.93
N VAL A 376 7.72 14.44 22.72
CA VAL A 376 7.52 15.51 21.74
C VAL A 376 6.88 14.90 20.51
N ASP A 377 5.76 15.47 20.07
CA ASP A 377 5.18 15.17 18.78
C ASP A 377 5.67 16.24 17.78
N MET A 378 6.15 15.77 16.63
CA MET A 378 6.56 16.64 15.52
C MET A 378 5.67 16.33 14.32
N ASN A 379 4.96 17.33 13.80
CA ASN A 379 4.00 17.15 12.70
C ASN A 379 3.02 15.98 12.89
N ASN A 380 2.57 15.71 14.11
CA ASN A 380 1.78 14.54 14.49
C ASN A 380 2.54 13.20 14.52
N TYR A 381 3.87 13.21 14.45
CA TYR A 381 4.70 12.04 14.65
C TYR A 381 5.28 12.03 16.06
N PRO A 382 5.00 10.99 16.89
CA PRO A 382 5.56 10.89 18.24
C PRO A 382 7.03 10.50 18.19
N ILE A 383 7.91 11.34 18.71
CA ILE A 383 9.34 11.05 18.85
C ILE A 383 9.54 10.15 20.07
N ASN A 384 9.90 8.91 19.84
CA ASN A 384 10.06 7.91 20.90
C ASN A 384 11.50 7.72 21.35
N ASN A 385 12.49 8.17 20.57
CA ASN A 385 13.91 8.01 20.87
C ASN A 385 14.62 9.37 20.95
N TYR A 386 15.42 9.59 21.99
CA TYR A 386 16.16 10.83 22.21
C TYR A 386 17.66 10.55 22.44
N PRO A 387 18.59 11.40 21.94
CA PRO A 387 18.30 12.56 21.08
C PRO A 387 17.73 12.12 19.72
N PHE A 388 16.70 12.79 19.26
CA PHE A 388 16.22 12.67 17.90
C PHE A 388 17.02 13.60 16.99
N ASN A 389 17.45 13.10 15.84
CA ASN A 389 18.08 13.88 14.79
C ASN A 389 17.37 13.56 13.48
N GLY A 390 16.89 14.58 12.81
CA GLY A 390 16.20 14.45 11.52
C GLY A 390 16.53 15.61 10.60
N SER A 391 16.10 15.50 9.36
CA SER A 391 16.26 16.51 8.32
C SER A 391 14.87 16.92 7.83
N TYR A 392 14.54 18.20 7.84
CA TYR A 392 13.23 18.75 7.51
C TYR A 392 13.34 19.87 6.50
N PHE A 393 12.39 19.94 5.58
CA PHE A 393 12.25 21.06 4.66
C PHE A 393 11.65 22.26 5.38
N GLY A 394 12.00 23.48 4.90
CA GLY A 394 11.42 24.74 5.30
C GLY A 394 10.84 25.46 4.08
N GLY A 395 10.19 26.61 4.32
CA GLY A 395 9.56 27.43 3.29
C GLY A 395 8.22 27.96 3.73
#